data_21b1856153276a62ea5746f4f4e5c6a5
#
_entry.id   21b1856153276a62ea5746f4f4e5c6a5
#
_cell.length_a   1.000
_cell.length_b   1.000
_cell.length_c   1.000
_cell.angle_alpha   90.00
_cell.angle_beta   90.00
_cell.angle_gamma   90.00
#
_symmetry.space_group_name_H-M   'P 1'
#
loop_
_entity.id
_entity.type
_entity.pdbx_description
1 polymer ?
#
loop_
_entity_poly.entity_id
_entity_poly.type
_entity_poly.pdbx_seq_one_letter_code
_entity_poly.pdbx_strand_id
1 'polypeptide(L)'
;MAKGRICVVGGGLAGLMATLKIVEAGFEVDLFSVVPFKRSHSACAQGGINAALDTKGEGDTVWEHFDDTIYGGDFLANQPQVLGMCEAAPKIVNMFDRMGVMFNRTPEGLLDLRRFGGTQKRRTAFSGATTGQQLLYALDEQVRALEVEGKVRPFVGWEFVSSVIHNGVCCGMVAQNLTTMEFQSFPASAVVIATGGCGALFGKSTNSTINTGYAAAKSYRQGAAYANGEFIQIHPTAIPGFDKNRLMSESARGEGGRVWTYKEGKPWYFLEEKYPAYGNLVPRDIATREIFDVVHNQHLGVNGQSVVYLDVSHIPAKVLDAKLGGILEIYEKFVGDDPRKVPMRVAPSVHYSMGGLWVGLDQQTTIPGLFAAGECDYTQHGANRLGANSLLSAVYAGMTAGPNVANYANGLEPTEIPSSVYDAAVKEASAEFNSMLSLDGTENAYVLHQEMGQLMTKNVTVVRNNAALAKTLEELEVFEERFKNIGVQDRATWSNENISFVRQMRGMIDLAKVITKGALERNESRGSHYKPEFPKRDDANWLKTTMAQYNPQTNGPSLSYQDVDISLIKPRERDYTKAHGKEA
;
A
#
# COMPACT_ATOMS: atom_id res chain seq x y z
N MET A 1 7.89 -21.31 31.85
CA MET A 1 8.76 -20.29 31.22
C MET A 1 7.87 -19.21 30.67
N ALA A 2 8.21 -17.94 30.84
CA ALA A 2 7.46 -16.86 30.19
C ALA A 2 7.51 -17.10 28.66
N LYS A 3 6.35 -16.96 27.97
CA LYS A 3 6.31 -17.03 26.52
C LYS A 3 7.24 -15.94 25.97
N GLY A 4 8.00 -16.23 24.92
CA GLY A 4 8.90 -15.24 24.29
C GLY A 4 8.13 -13.99 23.81
N ARG A 5 8.81 -12.88 23.68
CA ARG A 5 8.23 -11.66 23.11
C ARG A 5 8.14 -11.77 21.57
N ILE A 6 7.21 -11.04 21.01
CA ILE A 6 7.04 -10.89 19.55
C ILE A 6 7.37 -9.44 19.19
N CYS A 7 8.15 -9.23 18.15
CA CYS A 7 8.40 -7.89 17.60
C CYS A 7 7.39 -7.58 16.48
N VAL A 8 6.72 -6.44 16.55
CA VAL A 8 5.86 -5.91 15.49
C VAL A 8 6.43 -4.60 15.00
N VAL A 9 6.69 -4.48 13.70
CA VAL A 9 7.30 -3.33 13.06
C VAL A 9 6.26 -2.60 12.21
N GLY A 10 5.83 -1.45 12.66
CA GLY A 10 4.82 -0.61 12.02
C GLY A 10 3.61 -0.33 12.91
N GLY A 11 3.37 0.96 13.19
CA GLY A 11 2.26 1.44 14.03
C GLY A 11 1.00 1.81 13.24
N GLY A 12 0.82 1.26 12.02
CA GLY A 12 -0.38 1.40 11.21
C GLY A 12 -1.48 0.39 11.58
N LEU A 13 -2.59 0.38 10.85
CA LEU A 13 -3.73 -0.50 11.12
C LEU A 13 -3.35 -1.98 11.19
N ALA A 14 -2.52 -2.46 10.28
CA ALA A 14 -2.09 -3.86 10.26
C ALA A 14 -1.28 -4.23 11.51
N GLY A 15 -0.28 -3.39 11.87
CA GLY A 15 0.56 -3.65 13.02
C GLY A 15 -0.16 -3.52 14.36
N LEU A 16 -1.04 -2.52 14.52
CA LEU A 16 -1.85 -2.38 15.74
C LEU A 16 -2.82 -3.54 15.91
N MET A 17 -3.46 -3.99 14.80
CA MET A 17 -4.36 -5.14 14.85
C MET A 17 -3.60 -6.44 15.13
N ALA A 18 -2.44 -6.65 14.50
CA ALA A 18 -1.58 -7.81 14.80
C ALA A 18 -1.16 -7.80 16.28
N THR A 19 -0.74 -6.66 16.81
CA THR A 19 -0.38 -6.47 18.22
C THR A 19 -1.53 -6.87 19.15
N LEU A 20 -2.75 -6.37 18.90
CA LEU A 20 -3.93 -6.71 19.67
C LEU A 20 -4.18 -8.24 19.68
N LYS A 21 -4.14 -8.87 18.50
CA LYS A 21 -4.41 -10.31 18.36
C LYS A 21 -3.29 -11.20 18.94
N ILE A 22 -2.05 -10.78 18.88
CA ILE A 22 -0.91 -11.48 19.51
C ILE A 22 -1.07 -11.44 21.04
N VAL A 23 -1.45 -10.29 21.59
CA VAL A 23 -1.67 -10.16 23.06
C VAL A 23 -2.89 -10.96 23.51
N GLU A 24 -3.99 -10.95 22.74
CA GLU A 24 -5.16 -11.80 23.01
C GLU A 24 -4.78 -13.30 23.03
N ALA A 25 -3.79 -13.72 22.24
CA ALA A 25 -3.26 -15.08 22.23
C ALA A 25 -2.25 -15.38 23.38
N GLY A 26 -1.99 -14.41 24.26
CA GLY A 26 -1.22 -14.55 25.48
C GLY A 26 0.28 -14.30 25.35
N PHE A 27 0.73 -13.58 24.30
CA PHE A 27 2.11 -13.13 24.14
C PHE A 27 2.27 -11.65 24.48
N GLU A 28 3.49 -11.27 24.82
CA GLU A 28 3.89 -9.86 24.96
C GLU A 28 4.50 -9.35 23.66
N VAL A 29 4.29 -8.05 23.38
CA VAL A 29 4.72 -7.43 22.11
C VAL A 29 5.67 -6.26 22.38
N ASP A 30 6.72 -6.17 21.56
CA ASP A 30 7.53 -4.99 21.34
C ASP A 30 7.07 -4.34 20.02
N LEU A 31 6.46 -3.17 20.09
CA LEU A 31 5.85 -2.48 18.95
C LEU A 31 6.70 -1.29 18.51
N PHE A 32 7.24 -1.35 17.29
CA PHE A 32 8.16 -0.36 16.73
C PHE A 32 7.48 0.53 15.70
N SER A 33 7.81 1.82 15.73
CA SER A 33 7.35 2.77 14.71
C SER A 33 8.31 3.95 14.59
N VAL A 34 8.58 4.37 13.36
CA VAL A 34 9.40 5.57 13.07
C VAL A 34 8.70 6.88 13.43
N VAL A 35 7.37 6.86 13.52
CA VAL A 35 6.53 8.01 13.90
C VAL A 35 5.55 7.61 15.01
N PRO A 36 4.96 8.55 15.73
CA PRO A 36 3.82 8.25 16.63
C PRO A 36 2.73 7.48 15.87
N PHE A 37 2.14 6.46 16.47
CA PHE A 37 1.19 5.55 15.81
C PHE A 37 0.07 6.30 15.09
N LYS A 38 -0.49 7.34 15.71
CA LYS A 38 -1.54 8.21 15.14
C LYS A 38 -1.10 9.01 13.91
N ARG A 39 0.19 9.02 13.57
CA ARG A 39 0.76 9.65 12.36
C ARG A 39 1.15 8.67 11.27
N SER A 40 0.85 7.39 11.43
CA SER A 40 1.06 6.40 10.36
C SER A 40 0.19 6.73 9.13
N HIS A 41 0.60 6.21 7.97
CA HIS A 41 -0.09 6.50 6.70
C HIS A 41 -1.59 6.14 6.72
N SER A 42 -2.00 5.16 7.52
CA SER A 42 -3.42 4.79 7.70
C SER A 42 -4.33 5.97 8.04
N ALA A 43 -3.82 6.98 8.76
CA ALA A 43 -4.56 8.21 9.09
C ALA A 43 -4.97 9.03 7.86
N CYS A 44 -4.26 8.88 6.73
CA CYS A 44 -4.50 9.65 5.51
C CYS A 44 -5.66 9.08 4.66
N ALA A 45 -6.18 7.89 4.99
CA ALA A 45 -7.23 7.25 4.21
C ALA A 45 -8.59 7.91 4.48
N GLN A 46 -9.18 8.46 3.42
CA GLN A 46 -10.41 9.28 3.49
C GLN A 46 -11.67 8.49 3.15
N GLY A 47 -11.53 7.49 2.30
CA GLY A 47 -12.64 6.91 1.55
C GLY A 47 -13.64 6.12 2.38
N GLY A 48 -13.19 5.18 3.16
CA GLY A 48 -14.02 4.22 3.90
C GLY A 48 -13.47 2.81 3.84
N ILE A 49 -14.24 1.89 4.40
CA ILE A 49 -13.94 0.46 4.49
C ILE A 49 -15.12 -0.35 3.95
N ASN A 50 -14.84 -1.30 3.03
CA ASN A 50 -15.86 -2.14 2.43
C ASN A 50 -16.33 -3.23 3.38
N ALA A 51 -17.66 -3.45 3.42
CA ALA A 51 -18.29 -4.59 4.04
C ALA A 51 -19.70 -4.80 3.47
N ALA A 52 -20.06 -6.02 3.13
CA ALA A 52 -21.39 -6.37 2.63
C ALA A 52 -22.41 -6.42 3.80
N LEU A 53 -22.80 -5.24 4.30
CA LEU A 53 -23.76 -5.07 5.41
C LEU A 53 -25.20 -4.93 4.91
N ASP A 54 -25.39 -4.59 3.66
CA ASP A 54 -26.67 -4.38 2.97
C ASP A 54 -27.67 -3.45 3.69
N THR A 55 -27.19 -2.48 4.45
CA THR A 55 -28.05 -1.50 5.17
C THR A 55 -28.87 -0.62 4.22
N LYS A 56 -28.60 -0.65 2.92
CA LYS A 56 -29.35 0.07 1.87
C LYS A 56 -30.39 -0.81 1.17
N GLY A 57 -30.46 -2.12 1.48
CA GLY A 57 -31.40 -3.06 0.84
C GLY A 57 -31.16 -3.25 -0.66
N GLU A 58 -29.93 -3.18 -1.11
CA GLU A 58 -29.55 -3.40 -2.51
C GLU A 58 -29.29 -4.89 -2.84
N GLY A 59 -29.42 -5.77 -1.84
CA GLY A 59 -29.14 -7.21 -1.96
C GLY A 59 -27.63 -7.50 -2.08
N ASP A 60 -26.78 -6.70 -1.45
CA ASP A 60 -25.34 -6.92 -1.43
C ASP A 60 -24.97 -8.11 -0.54
N THR A 61 -24.03 -8.93 -0.98
CA THR A 61 -23.61 -10.13 -0.28
C THR A 61 -22.09 -10.22 -0.16
N VAL A 62 -21.61 -11.05 0.77
CA VAL A 62 -20.19 -11.38 0.90
C VAL A 62 -19.64 -11.95 -0.40
N TRP A 63 -20.43 -12.78 -1.10
CA TRP A 63 -20.03 -13.37 -2.38
C TRP A 63 -19.91 -12.31 -3.48
N GLU A 64 -20.82 -11.34 -3.57
CA GLU A 64 -20.67 -10.21 -4.50
C GLU A 64 -19.46 -9.33 -4.17
N HIS A 65 -19.19 -9.10 -2.88
CA HIS A 65 -17.98 -8.38 -2.48
C HIS A 65 -16.71 -9.15 -2.89
N PHE A 66 -16.69 -10.46 -2.71
CA PHE A 66 -15.61 -11.33 -3.14
C PHE A 66 -15.44 -11.31 -4.67
N ASP A 67 -16.53 -11.50 -5.41
CA ASP A 67 -16.51 -11.51 -6.89
C ASP A 67 -16.03 -10.17 -7.45
N ASP A 68 -16.55 -9.04 -6.96
CA ASP A 68 -16.10 -7.70 -7.35
C ASP A 68 -14.60 -7.49 -7.03
N THR A 69 -14.11 -8.05 -5.94
CA THR A 69 -12.68 -7.94 -5.55
C THR A 69 -11.79 -8.74 -6.49
N ILE A 70 -12.15 -9.98 -6.80
CA ILE A 70 -11.42 -10.85 -7.74
C ILE A 70 -11.48 -10.29 -9.16
N TYR A 71 -12.65 -9.86 -9.62
CA TYR A 71 -12.85 -9.26 -10.93
C TYR A 71 -12.10 -7.93 -11.05
N GLY A 72 -12.17 -7.08 -10.02
CA GLY A 72 -11.43 -5.83 -9.95
C GLY A 72 -9.91 -6.04 -9.94
N GLY A 73 -9.44 -7.11 -9.28
CA GLY A 73 -8.04 -7.54 -9.20
C GLY A 73 -7.55 -8.33 -10.42
N ASP A 74 -8.38 -8.45 -11.46
CA ASP A 74 -8.08 -9.12 -12.71
C ASP A 74 -7.62 -10.58 -12.54
N PHE A 75 -8.26 -11.27 -11.58
CA PHE A 75 -8.09 -12.69 -11.24
C PHE A 75 -6.69 -13.10 -10.77
N LEU A 76 -5.82 -12.16 -10.38
CA LEU A 76 -4.45 -12.46 -9.98
C LEU A 76 -4.27 -12.68 -8.46
N ALA A 77 -5.29 -12.45 -7.65
CA ALA A 77 -5.24 -12.72 -6.22
C ALA A 77 -5.60 -14.18 -5.90
N ASN A 78 -4.99 -14.75 -4.86
CA ASN A 78 -5.37 -16.05 -4.33
C ASN A 78 -6.77 -15.98 -3.72
N GLN A 79 -7.70 -16.72 -4.32
CA GLN A 79 -9.12 -16.58 -4.03
C GLN A 79 -9.53 -16.93 -2.60
N PRO A 80 -9.01 -17.98 -1.95
CA PRO A 80 -9.37 -18.30 -0.57
C PRO A 80 -9.04 -17.17 0.42
N GLN A 81 -7.90 -16.48 0.25
CA GLN A 81 -7.51 -15.34 1.09
C GLN A 81 -8.43 -14.14 0.91
N VAL A 82 -8.84 -13.87 -0.34
CA VAL A 82 -9.78 -12.79 -0.65
C VAL A 82 -11.17 -13.10 -0.10
N LEU A 83 -11.65 -14.35 -0.22
CA LEU A 83 -12.94 -14.76 0.35
C LEU A 83 -12.93 -14.57 1.87
N GLY A 84 -11.88 -15.05 2.56
CA GLY A 84 -11.75 -14.89 4.01
C GLY A 84 -11.76 -13.42 4.45
N MET A 85 -11.14 -12.53 3.69
CA MET A 85 -11.19 -11.08 3.92
C MET A 85 -12.63 -10.53 3.77
N CYS A 86 -13.35 -10.94 2.73
CA CYS A 86 -14.73 -10.48 2.49
C CYS A 86 -15.71 -11.03 3.53
N GLU A 87 -15.53 -12.27 3.99
CA GLU A 87 -16.31 -12.88 5.09
C GLU A 87 -16.06 -12.18 6.43
N ALA A 88 -14.83 -11.76 6.69
CA ALA A 88 -14.47 -11.03 7.90
C ALA A 88 -14.97 -9.58 7.90
N ALA A 89 -15.18 -8.97 6.72
CA ALA A 89 -15.45 -7.54 6.57
C ALA A 89 -16.64 -7.03 7.40
N PRO A 90 -17.84 -7.68 7.42
CA PRO A 90 -18.95 -7.24 8.27
C PRO A 90 -18.59 -7.27 9.76
N LYS A 91 -17.86 -8.29 10.21
CA LYS A 91 -17.42 -8.42 11.61
C LYS A 91 -16.41 -7.33 11.97
N ILE A 92 -15.49 -7.01 11.06
CA ILE A 92 -14.48 -5.95 11.22
C ILE A 92 -15.17 -4.60 11.39
N VAL A 93 -16.11 -4.23 10.51
CA VAL A 93 -16.82 -2.94 10.61
C VAL A 93 -17.62 -2.86 11.91
N ASN A 94 -18.35 -3.91 12.28
CA ASN A 94 -19.10 -3.96 13.55
C ASN A 94 -18.17 -3.91 14.78
N MET A 95 -16.98 -4.49 14.72
CA MET A 95 -15.97 -4.39 15.77
C MET A 95 -15.54 -2.93 15.96
N PHE A 96 -15.21 -2.22 14.89
CA PHE A 96 -14.84 -0.81 14.97
C PHE A 96 -15.99 0.08 15.45
N ASP A 97 -17.22 -0.20 15.03
CA ASP A 97 -18.40 0.50 15.54
C ASP A 97 -18.52 0.37 17.06
N ARG A 98 -18.31 -0.84 17.60
CA ARG A 98 -18.29 -1.10 19.04
C ARG A 98 -17.10 -0.47 19.77
N MET A 99 -15.96 -0.29 19.09
CA MET A 99 -14.79 0.44 19.59
C MET A 99 -15.01 1.96 19.61
N GLY A 100 -16.17 2.46 19.15
CA GLY A 100 -16.52 3.89 19.17
C GLY A 100 -16.14 4.67 17.92
N VAL A 101 -15.84 4.00 16.80
CA VAL A 101 -15.64 4.68 15.52
C VAL A 101 -16.94 5.36 15.09
N MET A 102 -16.87 6.66 14.86
CA MET A 102 -18.01 7.50 14.50
C MET A 102 -18.37 7.37 13.02
N PHE A 103 -18.82 6.18 12.61
CA PHE A 103 -19.33 5.98 11.24
C PHE A 103 -20.55 6.84 10.97
N ASN A 104 -20.67 7.32 9.72
CA ASN A 104 -21.90 7.97 9.26
C ASN A 104 -23.09 7.02 9.35
N ARG A 105 -24.27 7.60 9.66
CA ARG A 105 -25.51 6.84 9.84
C ARG A 105 -26.63 7.39 8.99
N THR A 106 -27.57 6.50 8.63
CA THR A 106 -28.85 6.88 8.03
C THR A 106 -29.75 7.52 9.09
N PRO A 107 -30.84 8.20 8.68
CA PRO A 107 -31.81 8.74 9.63
C PRO A 107 -32.39 7.67 10.57
N GLU A 108 -32.44 6.40 10.15
CA GLU A 108 -32.93 5.27 10.96
C GLU A 108 -31.87 4.74 11.93
N GLY A 109 -30.65 5.30 11.93
CA GLY A 109 -29.55 4.91 12.81
C GLY A 109 -28.68 3.75 12.29
N LEU A 110 -28.93 3.24 11.08
CA LEU A 110 -28.10 2.21 10.44
C LEU A 110 -26.81 2.82 9.92
N LEU A 111 -25.76 2.01 9.74
CA LEU A 111 -24.53 2.46 9.09
C LEU A 111 -24.83 2.95 7.67
N ASP A 112 -24.43 4.18 7.35
CA ASP A 112 -24.55 4.71 6.00
C ASP A 112 -23.43 4.14 5.10
N LEU A 113 -23.80 3.78 3.87
CA LEU A 113 -22.90 3.17 2.92
C LEU A 113 -22.86 3.97 1.63
N ARG A 114 -21.67 4.03 1.00
CA ARG A 114 -21.46 4.71 -0.29
C ARG A 114 -20.80 3.80 -1.32
N ARG A 115 -20.83 4.20 -2.59
CA ARG A 115 -20.22 3.48 -3.70
C ARG A 115 -18.77 3.89 -3.90
N PHE A 116 -17.98 2.93 -4.38
CA PHE A 116 -16.62 3.15 -4.86
C PHE A 116 -16.43 2.55 -6.27
N GLY A 117 -15.32 2.91 -6.91
CA GLY A 117 -15.02 2.44 -8.26
C GLY A 117 -14.88 0.92 -8.35
N GLY A 118 -15.45 0.35 -9.41
CA GLY A 118 -15.45 -1.08 -9.68
C GLY A 118 -16.63 -1.85 -9.08
N THR A 119 -17.52 -1.20 -8.32
CA THR A 119 -18.72 -1.83 -7.74
C THR A 119 -19.99 -1.06 -8.07
N GLN A 120 -21.10 -1.76 -8.17
CA GLN A 120 -22.44 -1.18 -8.33
C GLN A 120 -23.23 -1.11 -7.02
N LYS A 121 -22.77 -1.80 -5.97
CA LYS A 121 -23.42 -1.83 -4.65
C LYS A 121 -22.82 -0.78 -3.70
N ARG A 122 -23.64 -0.28 -2.78
CA ARG A 122 -23.19 0.55 -1.67
C ARG A 122 -22.75 -0.35 -0.52
N ARG A 123 -21.42 -0.53 -0.36
CA ARG A 123 -20.87 -1.37 0.72
C ARG A 123 -19.78 -0.69 1.53
N THR A 124 -19.44 0.55 1.23
CA THR A 124 -18.35 1.25 1.91
C THR A 124 -18.86 2.04 3.10
N ALA A 125 -18.63 1.54 4.31
CA ALA A 125 -18.84 2.29 5.54
C ALA A 125 -17.77 3.39 5.69
N PHE A 126 -18.13 4.56 6.22
CA PHE A 126 -17.24 5.71 6.26
C PHE A 126 -17.51 6.62 7.47
N SER A 127 -16.51 7.41 7.85
CA SER A 127 -16.59 8.46 8.85
C SER A 127 -16.12 9.77 8.19
N GLY A 128 -17.03 10.46 7.50
CA GLY A 128 -16.72 11.68 6.76
C GLY A 128 -15.51 11.53 5.83
N ALA A 129 -14.51 12.39 6.04
CA ALA A 129 -13.21 12.39 5.36
C ALA A 129 -12.09 11.71 6.17
N THR A 130 -12.38 11.18 7.35
CA THR A 130 -11.38 10.75 8.35
C THR A 130 -11.48 9.28 8.71
N THR A 131 -12.03 8.43 7.85
CA THR A 131 -12.28 7.02 8.16
C THR A 131 -11.00 6.31 8.65
N GLY A 132 -9.90 6.42 7.92
CA GLY A 132 -8.64 5.79 8.32
C GLY A 132 -8.11 6.30 9.68
N GLN A 133 -8.24 7.60 9.94
CA GLN A 133 -7.87 8.21 11.22
C GLN A 133 -8.74 7.65 12.36
N GLN A 134 -10.03 7.53 12.18
CA GLN A 134 -10.94 7.01 13.20
C GLN A 134 -10.65 5.54 13.53
N LEU A 135 -10.45 4.70 12.49
CA LEU A 135 -10.07 3.29 12.70
C LEU A 135 -8.72 3.16 13.42
N LEU A 136 -7.74 3.98 13.01
CA LEU A 136 -6.42 3.98 13.61
C LEU A 136 -6.45 4.39 15.08
N TYR A 137 -7.24 5.42 15.41
CA TYR A 137 -7.37 5.91 16.79
C TYR A 137 -8.06 4.88 17.69
N ALA A 138 -9.09 4.20 17.19
CA ALA A 138 -9.75 3.13 17.93
C ALA A 138 -8.78 1.99 18.28
N LEU A 139 -7.92 1.56 17.34
CA LEU A 139 -6.91 0.54 17.63
C LEU A 139 -5.78 1.06 18.53
N ASP A 140 -5.33 2.29 18.35
CA ASP A 140 -4.32 2.91 19.23
C ASP A 140 -4.79 2.94 20.68
N GLU A 141 -6.06 3.25 20.93
CA GLU A 141 -6.65 3.23 22.28
C GLU A 141 -6.65 1.83 22.90
N GLN A 142 -6.98 0.79 22.12
CA GLN A 142 -6.91 -0.59 22.61
C GLN A 142 -5.46 -1.00 22.94
N VAL A 143 -4.50 -0.66 22.06
CA VAL A 143 -3.08 -0.98 22.28
C VAL A 143 -2.52 -0.22 23.49
N ARG A 144 -2.93 1.05 23.71
CA ARG A 144 -2.54 1.82 24.90
C ARG A 144 -3.05 1.19 26.21
N ALA A 145 -4.23 0.61 26.21
CA ALA A 145 -4.71 -0.14 27.38
C ALA A 145 -3.77 -1.33 27.69
N LEU A 146 -3.34 -2.06 26.66
CA LEU A 146 -2.39 -3.16 26.80
C LEU A 146 -0.97 -2.70 27.20
N GLU A 147 -0.57 -1.49 26.79
CA GLU A 147 0.67 -0.85 27.26
C GLU A 147 0.62 -0.60 28.78
N VAL A 148 -0.49 -0.05 29.29
CA VAL A 148 -0.68 0.18 30.74
C VAL A 148 -0.66 -1.15 31.51
N GLU A 149 -1.17 -2.23 30.93
CA GLU A 149 -1.10 -3.59 31.49
C GLU A 149 0.30 -4.22 31.42
N GLY A 150 1.27 -3.55 30.78
CA GLY A 150 2.64 -4.06 30.60
C GLY A 150 2.80 -5.15 29.55
N LYS A 151 1.75 -5.42 28.76
CA LYS A 151 1.76 -6.45 27.70
C LYS A 151 2.37 -5.97 26.39
N VAL A 152 2.38 -4.66 26.16
CA VAL A 152 2.97 -4.00 24.98
C VAL A 152 4.03 -3.01 25.44
N ARG A 153 5.22 -3.05 24.84
CA ARG A 153 6.25 -2.02 24.98
C ARG A 153 6.34 -1.22 23.68
N PRO A 154 5.99 0.06 23.67
CA PRO A 154 6.10 0.89 22.47
C PRO A 154 7.53 1.42 22.28
N PHE A 155 8.04 1.31 21.06
CA PHE A 155 9.30 1.87 20.59
C PHE A 155 9.02 2.87 19.48
N VAL A 156 8.56 4.08 19.86
CA VAL A 156 8.29 5.19 18.94
C VAL A 156 9.58 5.95 18.65
N GLY A 157 9.82 6.30 17.39
CA GLY A 157 11.09 6.88 16.95
C GLY A 157 12.21 5.84 16.80
N TRP A 158 11.82 4.58 16.57
CA TRP A 158 12.74 3.48 16.27
C TRP A 158 12.49 2.93 14.87
N GLU A 159 13.56 2.75 14.12
CA GLU A 159 13.54 2.18 12.78
C GLU A 159 14.06 0.75 12.78
N PHE A 160 13.33 -0.14 12.10
CA PHE A 160 13.81 -1.49 11.79
C PHE A 160 15.03 -1.40 10.88
N VAL A 161 16.10 -2.10 11.20
CA VAL A 161 17.34 -2.14 10.43
C VAL A 161 17.51 -3.46 9.70
N SER A 162 17.34 -4.58 10.41
CA SER A 162 17.44 -5.92 9.82
C SER A 162 16.78 -6.98 10.70
N SER A 163 16.34 -8.08 10.12
CA SER A 163 16.03 -9.30 10.87
C SER A 163 17.31 -9.96 11.36
N VAL A 164 17.28 -10.57 12.56
CA VAL A 164 18.32 -11.48 13.02
C VAL A 164 17.94 -12.88 12.59
N ILE A 165 18.74 -13.45 11.68
CA ILE A 165 18.49 -14.78 11.11
C ILE A 165 19.59 -15.73 11.57
N HIS A 166 19.20 -16.82 12.22
CA HIS A 166 20.08 -17.88 12.68
C HIS A 166 19.62 -19.22 12.12
N ASN A 167 20.50 -19.94 11.44
CA ASN A 167 20.18 -21.22 10.78
C ASN A 167 18.94 -21.14 9.85
N GLY A 168 18.75 -20.02 9.14
CA GLY A 168 17.63 -19.82 8.23
C GLY A 168 16.31 -19.42 8.90
N VAL A 169 16.28 -19.22 10.21
CA VAL A 169 15.09 -18.85 10.99
C VAL A 169 15.26 -17.44 11.57
N CYS A 170 14.24 -16.61 11.47
CA CYS A 170 14.20 -15.30 12.12
C CYS A 170 13.98 -15.48 13.61
N CYS A 171 14.94 -15.01 14.42
CA CYS A 171 14.92 -15.12 15.89
C CYS A 171 14.93 -13.76 16.59
N GLY A 172 14.67 -12.68 15.86
CA GLY A 172 14.63 -11.31 16.37
C GLY A 172 14.98 -10.29 15.30
N MET A 173 15.30 -9.09 15.74
CA MET A 173 15.67 -8.00 14.84
C MET A 173 16.66 -7.02 15.47
N VAL A 174 17.29 -6.20 14.63
CA VAL A 174 18.03 -5.00 15.04
C VAL A 174 17.20 -3.78 14.69
N ALA A 175 17.09 -2.86 15.62
CA ALA A 175 16.47 -1.55 15.38
C ALA A 175 17.40 -0.41 15.83
N GLN A 176 17.19 0.77 15.24
CA GLN A 176 17.92 1.98 15.57
C GLN A 176 16.98 2.99 16.22
N ASN A 177 17.41 3.54 17.34
CA ASN A 177 16.79 4.75 17.93
C ASN A 177 17.12 5.96 17.05
N LEU A 178 16.11 6.58 16.46
CA LEU A 178 16.31 7.71 15.54
C LEU A 178 16.72 9.02 16.24
N THR A 179 16.68 9.08 17.57
CA THR A 179 17.16 10.22 18.35
C THR A 179 18.61 10.05 18.76
N THR A 180 18.94 8.93 19.43
CA THR A 180 20.32 8.67 19.91
C THR A 180 21.22 8.08 18.83
N MET A 181 20.64 7.59 17.72
CA MET A 181 21.28 6.85 16.63
C MET A 181 21.90 5.52 17.05
N GLU A 182 21.64 5.04 18.27
CA GLU A 182 22.12 3.76 18.80
C GLU A 182 21.35 2.58 18.21
N PHE A 183 22.07 1.47 18.00
CA PHE A 183 21.52 0.19 17.56
C PHE A 183 21.31 -0.74 18.74
N GLN A 184 20.20 -1.44 18.73
CA GLN A 184 19.90 -2.47 19.70
C GLN A 184 19.30 -3.70 19.01
N SER A 185 19.69 -4.89 19.48
CA SER A 185 19.03 -6.15 19.11
C SER A 185 17.85 -6.43 20.02
N PHE A 186 16.81 -7.02 19.44
CA PHE A 186 15.58 -7.43 20.11
C PHE A 186 15.34 -8.91 19.82
N PRO A 187 15.77 -9.82 20.71
CA PRO A 187 15.42 -11.23 20.61
C PRO A 187 13.91 -11.43 20.63
N ALA A 188 13.38 -12.23 19.73
CA ALA A 188 11.95 -12.48 19.61
C ALA A 188 11.67 -13.87 19.05
N SER A 189 10.55 -14.47 19.45
CA SER A 189 10.08 -15.74 18.88
C SER A 189 9.59 -15.58 17.43
N ALA A 190 9.16 -14.38 17.05
CA ALA A 190 8.81 -14.02 15.68
C ALA A 190 8.86 -12.51 15.49
N VAL A 191 8.99 -12.06 14.22
CA VAL A 191 8.95 -10.66 13.81
C VAL A 191 7.84 -10.48 12.77
N VAL A 192 7.01 -9.45 12.93
CA VAL A 192 5.95 -9.08 11.98
C VAL A 192 6.30 -7.75 11.33
N ILE A 193 6.47 -7.72 10.02
CA ILE A 193 6.65 -6.50 9.22
C ILE A 193 5.27 -5.97 8.81
N ALA A 194 4.93 -4.76 9.24
CA ALA A 194 3.66 -4.08 8.95
C ALA A 194 3.88 -2.61 8.57
N THR A 195 4.94 -2.36 7.77
CA THR A 195 5.49 -1.03 7.51
C THR A 195 4.84 -0.28 6.33
N GLY A 196 3.81 -0.87 5.72
CA GLY A 196 3.12 -0.26 4.57
C GLY A 196 3.88 -0.40 3.25
N GLY A 197 3.45 0.34 2.23
CA GLY A 197 3.97 0.24 0.88
C GLY A 197 5.24 1.04 0.61
N CYS A 198 5.61 1.14 -0.68
CA CYS A 198 6.85 1.76 -1.15
C CYS A 198 6.64 3.01 -2.03
N GLY A 199 5.54 3.75 -1.83
CA GLY A 199 5.17 4.87 -2.70
C GLY A 199 6.19 6.01 -2.80
N ALA A 200 7.06 6.18 -1.79
CA ALA A 200 8.13 7.18 -1.82
C ALA A 200 9.17 6.92 -2.94
N LEU A 201 9.35 5.67 -3.36
CA LEU A 201 10.22 5.27 -4.45
C LEU A 201 9.93 6.01 -5.77
N PHE A 202 8.69 6.42 -6.00
CA PHE A 202 8.25 7.14 -7.20
C PHE A 202 8.39 8.68 -7.08
N GLY A 203 9.05 9.17 -6.07
CA GLY A 203 9.18 10.59 -5.78
C GLY A 203 7.85 11.17 -5.30
N LYS A 204 7.00 11.67 -6.21
CA LYS A 204 5.68 12.21 -5.85
C LYS A 204 4.60 11.14 -5.89
N SER A 205 3.97 10.91 -4.76
CA SER A 205 2.84 9.99 -4.60
C SER A 205 1.80 10.57 -3.63
N THR A 206 0.68 9.88 -3.46
CA THR A 206 -0.30 10.21 -2.42
C THR A 206 0.06 9.58 -1.07
N ASN A 207 1.08 8.72 -1.01
CA ASN A 207 1.54 8.09 0.22
C ASN A 207 2.21 9.08 1.18
N SER A 208 2.34 8.69 2.44
CA SER A 208 3.25 9.37 3.37
C SER A 208 4.70 9.22 2.89
N THR A 209 5.52 10.23 3.11
CA THR A 209 6.95 10.21 2.76
C THR A 209 7.75 9.16 3.52
N ILE A 210 7.22 8.65 4.65
CA ILE A 210 7.81 7.55 5.42
C ILE A 210 7.62 6.17 4.75
N ASN A 211 6.77 6.06 3.73
CA ASN A 211 6.51 4.81 3.00
C ASN A 211 7.60 4.54 1.95
N THR A 212 8.82 4.34 2.42
CA THR A 212 10.00 4.07 1.58
C THR A 212 10.12 2.61 1.14
N GLY A 213 9.39 1.69 1.81
CA GLY A 213 9.49 0.24 1.57
C GLY A 213 10.75 -0.39 2.17
N TYR A 214 11.53 0.33 2.98
CA TYR A 214 12.84 -0.12 3.45
C TYR A 214 12.81 -1.47 4.17
N ALA A 215 11.87 -1.68 5.11
CA ALA A 215 11.82 -2.95 5.86
C ALA A 215 11.53 -4.15 4.94
N ALA A 216 10.64 -3.99 3.95
CA ALA A 216 10.38 -5.02 2.95
C ALA A 216 11.61 -5.25 2.05
N ALA A 217 12.29 -4.19 1.62
CA ALA A 217 13.51 -4.26 0.82
C ALA A 217 14.65 -4.97 1.59
N LYS A 218 14.83 -4.66 2.87
CA LYS A 218 15.84 -5.32 3.71
C LYS A 218 15.51 -6.80 3.92
N SER A 219 14.24 -7.13 4.18
CA SER A 219 13.80 -8.52 4.27
C SER A 219 14.03 -9.28 2.96
N TYR A 220 13.74 -8.65 1.81
CA TYR A 220 14.05 -9.20 0.49
C TYR A 220 15.56 -9.46 0.31
N ARG A 221 16.43 -8.52 0.68
CA ARG A 221 17.87 -8.73 0.65
C ARG A 221 18.35 -9.85 1.57
N GLN A 222 17.63 -10.11 2.64
CA GLN A 222 17.92 -11.19 3.59
C GLN A 222 17.35 -12.55 3.15
N GLY A 223 16.70 -12.63 1.98
CA GLY A 223 16.23 -13.87 1.36
C GLY A 223 14.72 -14.09 1.41
N ALA A 224 13.94 -13.16 1.95
CA ALA A 224 12.49 -13.21 1.80
C ALA A 224 12.10 -12.96 0.34
N ALA A 225 11.18 -13.74 -0.21
CA ALA A 225 10.66 -13.49 -1.55
C ALA A 225 9.77 -12.24 -1.57
N TYR A 226 9.85 -11.46 -2.66
CA TYR A 226 8.96 -10.34 -2.94
C TYR A 226 8.05 -10.69 -4.11
N ALA A 227 6.74 -10.50 -3.97
CA ALA A 227 5.76 -10.98 -4.93
C ALA A 227 5.02 -9.83 -5.61
N ASN A 228 4.71 -10.01 -6.91
CA ASN A 228 3.86 -9.12 -7.69
C ASN A 228 4.29 -7.64 -7.65
N GLY A 229 5.60 -7.35 -7.54
CA GLY A 229 6.13 -5.99 -7.39
C GLY A 229 5.73 -5.04 -8.51
N GLU A 230 5.53 -5.55 -9.72
CA GLU A 230 5.13 -4.78 -10.89
C GLU A 230 3.71 -4.17 -10.81
N PHE A 231 2.88 -4.60 -9.85
CA PHE A 231 1.51 -4.09 -9.71
C PHE A 231 1.46 -2.92 -8.73
N ILE A 232 1.57 -1.73 -9.28
CA ILE A 232 1.45 -0.45 -8.56
C ILE A 232 0.16 0.23 -8.99
N GLN A 233 -0.71 0.54 -8.02
CA GLN A 233 -1.95 1.24 -8.31
C GLN A 233 -1.72 2.73 -8.43
N ILE A 234 -2.26 3.29 -9.50
CA ILE A 234 -2.32 4.73 -9.73
C ILE A 234 -3.73 5.20 -9.40
N HIS A 235 -3.86 6.18 -8.50
CA HIS A 235 -5.17 6.81 -8.24
C HIS A 235 -5.47 7.83 -9.34
N PRO A 236 -6.65 7.77 -9.98
CA PRO A 236 -6.97 8.63 -11.13
C PRO A 236 -7.14 10.11 -10.76
N THR A 237 -7.52 10.39 -9.51
CA THR A 237 -7.86 11.75 -9.07
C THR A 237 -7.01 12.15 -7.85
N ALA A 238 -5.79 12.57 -8.09
CA ALA A 238 -4.95 13.22 -7.07
C ALA A 238 -4.87 14.72 -7.34
N ILE A 239 -4.65 15.50 -6.29
CA ILE A 239 -4.38 16.94 -6.35
C ILE A 239 -2.86 17.09 -6.54
N PRO A 240 -2.38 17.61 -7.68
CA PRO A 240 -0.96 17.85 -7.88
C PRO A 240 -0.42 18.84 -6.84
N GLY A 241 0.75 18.55 -6.27
CA GLY A 241 1.42 19.41 -5.30
C GLY A 241 2.89 19.63 -5.65
N PHE A 242 3.48 20.68 -5.09
CA PHE A 242 4.90 20.97 -5.28
C PHE A 242 5.79 19.93 -4.62
N ASP A 243 5.49 19.58 -3.38
CA ASP A 243 6.23 18.63 -2.53
C ASP A 243 5.82 17.17 -2.80
N LYS A 244 4.50 16.89 -2.75
CA LYS A 244 3.88 15.59 -2.98
C LYS A 244 2.48 15.77 -3.57
N ASN A 245 1.93 14.72 -4.14
CA ASN A 245 0.54 14.70 -4.55
C ASN A 245 -0.36 14.37 -3.35
N ARG A 246 -1.57 14.93 -3.34
CA ARG A 246 -2.55 14.68 -2.28
C ARG A 246 -3.75 13.92 -2.84
N LEU A 247 -4.31 13.05 -2.03
CA LEU A 247 -5.47 12.28 -2.44
C LEU A 247 -6.70 13.20 -2.54
N MET A 248 -7.33 13.26 -3.73
CA MET A 248 -8.73 13.63 -3.85
C MET A 248 -9.55 12.34 -3.78
N SER A 249 -10.29 12.18 -2.69
CA SER A 249 -11.00 10.94 -2.39
C SER A 249 -11.89 10.48 -3.54
N GLU A 250 -11.90 9.20 -3.80
CA GLU A 250 -12.83 8.56 -4.73
C GLU A 250 -14.29 8.78 -4.36
N SER A 251 -14.56 9.12 -3.09
CA SER A 251 -15.89 9.50 -2.62
C SER A 251 -16.50 10.66 -3.39
N ALA A 252 -15.69 11.58 -3.90
CA ALA A 252 -16.18 12.68 -4.75
C ALA A 252 -16.85 12.14 -6.02
N ARG A 253 -16.27 11.11 -6.66
CA ARG A 253 -16.90 10.41 -7.80
C ARG A 253 -18.08 9.56 -7.34
N GLY A 254 -17.95 8.89 -6.18
CA GLY A 254 -19.00 8.06 -5.58
C GLY A 254 -20.29 8.81 -5.26
N GLU A 255 -20.20 10.07 -4.89
CA GLU A 255 -21.34 10.94 -4.59
C GLU A 255 -21.85 11.72 -5.83
N GLY A 256 -21.34 11.40 -7.03
CA GLY A 256 -21.82 11.96 -8.29
C GLY A 256 -20.86 12.94 -8.98
N GLY A 257 -19.62 13.07 -8.52
CA GLY A 257 -18.61 13.90 -9.17
C GLY A 257 -18.26 13.37 -10.56
N ARG A 258 -18.12 14.29 -11.53
CA ARG A 258 -17.95 14.00 -12.95
C ARG A 258 -16.54 14.37 -13.41
N VAL A 259 -15.86 13.44 -14.07
CA VAL A 259 -14.55 13.67 -14.69
C VAL A 259 -14.73 14.11 -16.14
N TRP A 260 -14.11 15.23 -16.51
CA TRP A 260 -14.25 15.77 -17.86
C TRP A 260 -13.08 16.67 -18.27
N THR A 261 -12.99 16.97 -19.55
CA THR A 261 -12.09 17.98 -20.13
C THR A 261 -12.79 18.71 -21.28
N TYR A 262 -12.11 19.67 -21.91
CA TYR A 262 -12.60 20.28 -23.13
C TYR A 262 -12.17 19.48 -24.37
N LYS A 263 -13.14 19.25 -25.28
CA LYS A 263 -12.90 18.75 -26.65
C LYS A 263 -13.68 19.62 -27.63
N GLU A 264 -12.98 20.19 -28.60
CA GLU A 264 -13.59 21.08 -29.58
C GLU A 264 -14.37 22.28 -28.95
N GLY A 265 -13.85 22.80 -27.83
CA GLY A 265 -14.45 23.91 -27.09
C GLY A 265 -15.67 23.55 -26.23
N LYS A 266 -16.04 22.27 -26.14
CA LYS A 266 -17.17 21.78 -25.33
C LYS A 266 -16.70 20.84 -24.21
N PRO A 267 -17.41 20.81 -23.05
CA PRO A 267 -17.16 19.80 -22.03
C PRO A 267 -17.38 18.38 -22.58
N TRP A 268 -16.38 17.52 -22.40
CA TRP A 268 -16.42 16.11 -22.81
C TRP A 268 -16.27 15.18 -21.61
N TYR A 269 -17.33 14.46 -21.30
CA TYR A 269 -17.43 13.51 -20.18
C TYR A 269 -17.01 12.12 -20.65
N PHE A 270 -15.74 11.94 -20.97
CA PHE A 270 -15.19 10.79 -21.66
C PHE A 270 -15.39 9.45 -20.93
N LEU A 271 -15.42 9.42 -19.59
CA LEU A 271 -15.69 8.19 -18.84
C LEU A 271 -17.15 7.76 -18.96
N GLU A 272 -18.09 8.70 -18.94
CA GLU A 272 -19.52 8.41 -19.07
C GLU A 272 -19.86 7.93 -20.48
N GLU A 273 -19.21 8.52 -21.50
CA GLU A 273 -19.40 8.14 -22.90
C GLU A 273 -18.85 6.74 -23.19
N LYS A 274 -17.63 6.42 -22.70
CA LYS A 274 -16.97 5.15 -22.99
C LYS A 274 -17.50 3.99 -22.13
N TYR A 275 -17.95 4.28 -20.91
CA TYR A 275 -18.35 3.30 -19.90
C TYR A 275 -19.74 3.60 -19.31
N PRO A 276 -20.82 3.52 -20.09
CA PRO A 276 -22.14 3.98 -19.66
C PRO A 276 -22.70 3.26 -18.43
N ALA A 277 -22.28 2.02 -18.15
CA ALA A 277 -22.76 1.24 -17.01
C ALA A 277 -22.12 1.71 -15.66
N TYR A 278 -20.88 2.13 -15.69
CA TYR A 278 -20.11 2.55 -14.50
C TYR A 278 -19.80 4.05 -14.48
N GLY A 279 -19.71 4.71 -15.63
CA GLY A 279 -19.41 6.13 -15.75
C GLY A 279 -18.13 6.50 -15.00
N ASN A 280 -18.23 7.48 -14.12
CA ASN A 280 -17.11 7.93 -13.28
C ASN A 280 -16.67 6.93 -12.21
N LEU A 281 -17.40 5.82 -12.03
CA LEU A 281 -17.09 4.74 -11.08
C LEU A 281 -16.44 3.51 -11.72
N VAL A 282 -15.87 3.64 -12.93
CA VAL A 282 -14.98 2.59 -13.45
C VAL A 282 -13.80 2.37 -12.50
N PRO A 283 -13.19 1.16 -12.48
CA PRO A 283 -12.01 0.88 -11.66
C PRO A 283 -10.87 1.86 -11.92
N ARG A 284 -10.00 1.97 -10.92
CA ARG A 284 -8.90 2.95 -10.92
C ARG A 284 -7.95 2.79 -12.09
N ASP A 285 -7.61 1.56 -12.46
CA ASP A 285 -6.73 1.25 -13.59
C ASP A 285 -7.33 1.76 -14.91
N ILE A 286 -8.63 1.59 -15.11
CA ILE A 286 -9.35 2.06 -16.29
C ILE A 286 -9.40 3.60 -16.30
N ALA A 287 -9.90 4.22 -15.22
CA ALA A 287 -10.00 5.68 -15.15
C ALA A 287 -8.63 6.35 -15.35
N THR A 288 -7.57 5.75 -14.79
CA THR A 288 -6.19 6.26 -14.93
C THR A 288 -5.70 6.20 -16.37
N ARG A 289 -5.92 5.08 -17.07
CA ARG A 289 -5.53 4.94 -18.50
C ARG A 289 -6.29 5.90 -19.38
N GLU A 290 -7.58 6.08 -19.14
CA GLU A 290 -8.39 7.03 -19.90
C GLU A 290 -7.93 8.49 -19.71
N ILE A 291 -7.65 8.89 -18.47
CA ILE A 291 -7.12 10.22 -18.18
C ILE A 291 -5.73 10.39 -18.82
N PHE A 292 -4.87 9.38 -18.73
CA PHE A 292 -3.55 9.40 -19.36
C PHE A 292 -3.66 9.58 -20.88
N ASP A 293 -4.55 8.81 -21.54
CA ASP A 293 -4.78 8.92 -22.98
C ASP A 293 -5.26 10.31 -23.38
N VAL A 294 -6.28 10.82 -22.68
CA VAL A 294 -6.85 12.15 -22.91
C VAL A 294 -5.79 13.26 -22.78
N VAL A 295 -4.95 13.16 -21.76
CA VAL A 295 -3.97 14.21 -21.45
C VAL A 295 -2.72 14.10 -22.33
N HIS A 296 -2.16 12.89 -22.48
CA HIS A 296 -0.83 12.72 -23.10
C HIS A 296 -0.89 12.34 -24.58
N ASN A 297 -1.87 11.52 -25.01
CA ASN A 297 -1.97 11.13 -26.42
C ASN A 297 -2.85 12.08 -27.22
N GLN A 298 -3.99 12.52 -26.65
CA GLN A 298 -4.91 13.44 -27.33
C GLN A 298 -4.59 14.92 -27.06
N HIS A 299 -3.69 15.22 -26.10
CA HIS A 299 -3.27 16.59 -25.71
C HIS A 299 -4.45 17.49 -25.27
N LEU A 300 -5.47 16.89 -24.62
CA LEU A 300 -6.66 17.58 -24.12
C LEU A 300 -6.59 17.91 -22.63
N GLY A 301 -5.38 18.04 -22.09
CA GLY A 301 -5.19 18.51 -20.71
C GLY A 301 -5.66 19.96 -20.52
N VAL A 302 -6.23 20.26 -19.36
CA VAL A 302 -6.80 21.58 -19.05
C VAL A 302 -5.73 22.66 -19.09
N ASN A 303 -5.94 23.70 -19.91
CA ASN A 303 -5.00 24.81 -20.11
C ASN A 303 -3.57 24.35 -20.47
N GLY A 304 -3.44 23.24 -21.20
CA GLY A 304 -2.14 22.68 -21.59
C GLY A 304 -1.39 21.97 -20.45
N GLN A 305 -2.01 21.82 -19.28
CA GLN A 305 -1.45 21.10 -18.14
C GLN A 305 -1.86 19.62 -18.16
N SER A 306 -1.07 18.76 -17.50
CA SER A 306 -1.37 17.33 -17.38
C SER A 306 -2.45 17.04 -16.32
N VAL A 307 -3.59 17.73 -16.40
CA VAL A 307 -4.73 17.59 -15.50
C VAL A 307 -6.06 17.51 -16.27
N VAL A 308 -7.07 16.95 -15.63
CA VAL A 308 -8.48 17.00 -16.07
C VAL A 308 -9.33 17.62 -14.97
N TYR A 309 -10.58 17.90 -15.24
CA TYR A 309 -11.54 18.37 -14.24
C TYR A 309 -12.23 17.20 -13.52
N LEU A 310 -12.41 17.35 -12.21
CA LEU A 310 -13.37 16.61 -11.39
C LEU A 310 -14.38 17.62 -10.83
N ASP A 311 -15.62 17.52 -11.25
CA ASP A 311 -16.66 18.51 -10.99
C ASP A 311 -17.75 17.96 -10.07
N VAL A 312 -18.00 18.65 -8.98
CA VAL A 312 -19.10 18.39 -8.03
C VAL A 312 -20.03 19.58 -7.90
N SER A 313 -19.77 20.69 -8.61
CA SER A 313 -20.51 21.97 -8.48
C SER A 313 -22.00 21.89 -8.87
N HIS A 314 -22.37 20.84 -9.63
CA HIS A 314 -23.75 20.55 -9.99
C HIS A 314 -24.57 19.90 -8.85
N ILE A 315 -23.90 19.47 -7.78
CA ILE A 315 -24.55 18.83 -6.61
C ILE A 315 -24.92 19.93 -5.60
N PRO A 316 -26.13 19.91 -5.01
CA PRO A 316 -26.51 20.92 -4.04
C PRO A 316 -25.52 21.05 -2.88
N ALA A 317 -25.13 22.29 -2.52
CA ALA A 317 -24.12 22.55 -1.49
C ALA A 317 -24.42 21.86 -0.15
N LYS A 318 -25.69 21.83 0.28
CA LYS A 318 -26.11 21.13 1.50
C LYS A 318 -25.79 19.62 1.48
N VAL A 319 -25.88 18.97 0.31
CA VAL A 319 -25.52 17.55 0.14
C VAL A 319 -24.02 17.39 0.17
N LEU A 320 -23.29 18.28 -0.52
CA LEU A 320 -21.82 18.29 -0.53
C LEU A 320 -21.27 18.47 0.88
N ASP A 321 -21.78 19.41 1.66
CA ASP A 321 -21.33 19.66 3.03
C ASP A 321 -21.57 18.45 3.94
N ALA A 322 -22.72 17.81 3.81
CA ALA A 322 -23.06 16.65 4.63
C ALA A 322 -22.22 15.39 4.31
N LYS A 323 -21.87 15.18 3.02
CA LYS A 323 -21.25 13.94 2.56
C LYS A 323 -19.76 14.06 2.22
N LEU A 324 -19.32 15.23 1.76
CA LEU A 324 -17.98 15.48 1.24
C LEU A 324 -17.27 16.66 1.91
N GLY A 325 -17.91 17.38 2.84
CA GLY A 325 -17.42 18.67 3.38
C GLY A 325 -15.92 18.67 3.70
N GLY A 326 -15.47 17.76 4.57
CA GLY A 326 -14.05 17.65 4.92
C GLY A 326 -13.13 17.23 3.76
N ILE A 327 -13.66 16.54 2.74
CA ILE A 327 -12.88 16.18 1.53
C ILE A 327 -12.68 17.42 0.65
N LEU A 328 -13.72 18.23 0.48
CA LEU A 328 -13.67 19.46 -0.33
C LEU A 328 -12.80 20.53 0.34
N GLU A 329 -12.82 20.62 1.68
CA GLU A 329 -11.94 21.50 2.44
C GLU A 329 -10.44 21.21 2.21
N ILE A 330 -10.07 19.94 1.98
CA ILE A 330 -8.68 19.59 1.64
C ILE A 330 -8.27 20.28 0.34
N TYR A 331 -9.14 20.21 -0.68
CA TYR A 331 -8.85 20.87 -1.95
C TYR A 331 -8.76 22.39 -1.78
N GLU A 332 -9.73 22.98 -1.10
CA GLU A 332 -9.78 24.43 -0.84
C GLU A 332 -8.52 24.92 -0.12
N LYS A 333 -8.05 24.18 0.92
CA LYS A 333 -6.84 24.54 1.67
C LYS A 333 -5.54 24.44 0.86
N PHE A 334 -5.43 23.48 -0.06
CA PHE A 334 -4.22 23.27 -0.85
C PHE A 334 -4.19 24.00 -2.19
N VAL A 335 -5.34 24.31 -2.76
CA VAL A 335 -5.46 24.93 -4.10
C VAL A 335 -5.98 26.36 -4.03
N GLY A 336 -6.83 26.67 -3.04
CA GLY A 336 -7.46 27.97 -2.84
C GLY A 336 -8.82 28.13 -3.54
N ASP A 337 -9.24 27.18 -4.38
CA ASP A 337 -10.52 27.21 -5.09
C ASP A 337 -11.59 26.43 -4.29
N ASP A 338 -12.82 26.95 -4.23
CA ASP A 338 -13.97 26.27 -3.60
C ASP A 338 -14.60 25.26 -4.60
N PRO A 339 -14.49 23.93 -4.36
CA PRO A 339 -15.02 22.92 -5.28
C PRO A 339 -16.53 22.93 -5.44
N ARG A 340 -17.26 23.60 -4.55
CA ARG A 340 -18.72 23.78 -4.65
C ARG A 340 -19.10 24.74 -5.76
N LYS A 341 -18.14 25.56 -6.23
CA LYS A 341 -18.34 26.63 -7.22
C LYS A 341 -17.61 26.39 -8.51
N VAL A 342 -16.43 25.76 -8.46
CA VAL A 342 -15.58 25.54 -9.63
C VAL A 342 -15.07 24.10 -9.67
N PRO A 343 -14.87 23.51 -10.86
CA PRO A 343 -14.32 22.17 -10.99
C PRO A 343 -12.89 22.07 -10.43
N MET A 344 -12.61 20.94 -9.78
CA MET A 344 -11.27 20.62 -9.25
C MET A 344 -10.34 20.15 -10.37
N ARG A 345 -9.08 20.60 -10.35
CA ARG A 345 -8.02 20.08 -11.23
C ARG A 345 -7.36 18.88 -10.60
N VAL A 346 -7.40 17.74 -11.29
CA VAL A 346 -6.89 16.47 -10.79
C VAL A 346 -6.02 15.75 -11.82
N ALA A 347 -5.11 14.91 -11.37
CA ALA A 347 -4.22 14.10 -12.21
C ALA A 347 -4.00 12.71 -11.59
N PRO A 348 -3.63 11.71 -12.40
CA PRO A 348 -3.20 10.42 -11.90
C PRO A 348 -1.95 10.51 -11.01
N SER A 349 -1.90 9.69 -9.95
CA SER A 349 -0.74 9.62 -9.05
C SER A 349 -0.57 8.23 -8.45
N VAL A 350 0.68 7.81 -8.23
CA VAL A 350 1.00 6.60 -7.49
C VAL A 350 0.31 6.64 -6.12
N HIS A 351 -0.31 5.52 -5.73
CA HIS A 351 -1.19 5.50 -4.57
C HIS A 351 -1.09 4.27 -3.68
N TYR A 352 -0.88 3.06 -4.24
CA TYR A 352 -0.89 1.83 -3.47
C TYR A 352 -0.02 0.75 -4.14
N SER A 353 0.69 -0.03 -3.33
CA SER A 353 1.47 -1.20 -3.77
C SER A 353 0.60 -2.46 -3.59
N MET A 354 0.21 -3.14 -4.69
CA MET A 354 -0.46 -4.43 -4.59
C MET A 354 0.52 -5.57 -4.36
N GLY A 355 1.74 -5.43 -4.84
CA GLY A 355 2.85 -6.32 -4.53
C GLY A 355 3.49 -6.01 -3.18
N GLY A 356 4.27 -6.96 -2.67
CA GLY A 356 4.94 -6.87 -1.38
C GLY A 356 5.69 -8.16 -1.05
N LEU A 357 6.09 -8.34 0.21
CA LEU A 357 6.67 -9.60 0.66
C LEU A 357 5.67 -10.74 0.40
N TRP A 358 6.20 -11.83 -0.15
CA TRP A 358 5.40 -13.05 -0.29
C TRP A 358 5.06 -13.63 1.07
N VAL A 359 3.81 -13.99 1.27
CA VAL A 359 3.35 -14.66 2.50
C VAL A 359 2.40 -15.81 2.16
N GLY A 360 2.39 -16.82 3.02
CA GLY A 360 1.42 -17.90 3.00
C GLY A 360 0.04 -17.46 3.54
N LEU A 361 -0.87 -18.42 3.64
CA LEU A 361 -2.20 -18.21 4.25
C LEU A 361 -2.12 -17.75 5.72
N ASP A 362 -1.04 -18.08 6.40
CA ASP A 362 -0.71 -17.76 7.77
C ASP A 362 0.01 -16.41 7.95
N GLN A 363 0.22 -15.65 6.87
CA GLN A 363 1.00 -14.41 6.82
C GLN A 363 2.50 -14.61 7.10
N GLN A 364 3.03 -15.84 7.10
CA GLN A 364 4.46 -16.10 7.21
C GLN A 364 5.14 -15.90 5.86
N THR A 365 6.31 -15.24 5.85
CA THR A 365 7.15 -15.08 4.65
C THR A 365 7.88 -16.39 4.30
N THR A 366 8.71 -16.37 3.26
CA THR A 366 9.59 -17.50 2.94
C THR A 366 10.70 -17.74 3.97
N ILE A 367 10.87 -16.82 4.94
CA ILE A 367 11.79 -16.98 6.08
C ILE A 367 10.95 -17.38 7.31
N PRO A 368 11.11 -18.60 7.86
CA PRO A 368 10.41 -19.00 9.07
C PRO A 368 10.64 -18.02 10.23
N GLY A 369 9.58 -17.69 10.97
CA GLY A 369 9.61 -16.71 12.06
C GLY A 369 9.55 -15.25 11.62
N LEU A 370 9.57 -14.97 10.31
CA LEU A 370 9.34 -13.64 9.76
C LEU A 370 7.97 -13.61 9.08
N PHE A 371 7.11 -12.70 9.51
CA PHE A 371 5.75 -12.49 9.01
C PHE A 371 5.61 -11.12 8.36
N ALA A 372 4.62 -10.94 7.49
CA ALA A 372 4.28 -9.63 6.95
C ALA A 372 2.77 -9.44 6.91
N ALA A 373 2.30 -8.20 7.12
CA ALA A 373 0.87 -7.89 7.12
C ALA A 373 0.57 -6.48 6.59
N GLY A 374 -0.48 -6.36 5.80
CA GLY A 374 -0.97 -5.10 5.23
C GLY A 374 -0.28 -4.75 3.91
N GLU A 375 -0.12 -3.46 3.59
CA GLU A 375 0.39 -3.02 2.28
C GLU A 375 1.84 -3.44 1.99
N CYS A 376 2.57 -4.02 2.95
CA CYS A 376 3.88 -4.60 2.71
C CYS A 376 3.84 -6.07 2.25
N ASP A 377 2.67 -6.72 2.26
CA ASP A 377 2.42 -8.05 1.66
C ASP A 377 1.64 -7.95 0.33
N TYR A 378 1.50 -9.08 -0.40
CA TYR A 378 0.96 -9.10 -1.77
C TYR A 378 -0.45 -9.70 -1.92
N THR A 379 -1.09 -10.18 -0.85
CA THR A 379 -2.06 -11.29 -0.94
C THR A 379 -3.46 -10.94 -1.45
N GLN A 380 -4.03 -9.75 -1.16
CA GLN A 380 -5.48 -9.55 -1.25
C GLN A 380 -5.96 -8.83 -2.51
N HIS A 381 -5.08 -8.31 -3.36
CA HIS A 381 -5.50 -7.34 -4.38
C HIS A 381 -5.23 -7.74 -5.84
N GLY A 382 -4.42 -8.77 -6.08
CA GLY A 382 -4.07 -9.17 -7.43
C GLY A 382 -3.43 -8.03 -8.23
N ALA A 383 -3.91 -7.83 -9.45
CA ALA A 383 -3.34 -6.86 -10.39
C ALA A 383 -3.87 -5.43 -10.22
N ASN A 384 -4.95 -5.23 -9.45
CA ASN A 384 -5.52 -3.93 -9.17
C ASN A 384 -6.47 -3.98 -7.96
N ARG A 385 -6.32 -3.06 -7.03
CA ARG A 385 -7.09 -3.03 -5.79
C ARG A 385 -8.47 -2.40 -6.00
N LEU A 386 -9.52 -3.10 -5.57
CA LEU A 386 -10.88 -2.53 -5.51
C LEU A 386 -10.90 -1.33 -4.55
N GLY A 387 -11.61 -0.27 -4.91
CA GLY A 387 -11.77 0.91 -4.06
C GLY A 387 -12.28 0.53 -2.66
N ALA A 388 -11.77 1.22 -1.61
CA ALA A 388 -12.10 1.00 -0.20
C ALA A 388 -11.72 -0.37 0.42
N ASN A 389 -11.02 -1.26 -0.30
CA ASN A 389 -10.50 -2.51 0.28
C ASN A 389 -9.17 -2.36 1.04
N SER A 390 -8.46 -1.21 0.96
CA SER A 390 -7.14 -1.08 1.59
C SER A 390 -7.16 -1.11 3.12
N LEU A 391 -8.11 -0.41 3.73
CA LEU A 391 -8.26 -0.43 5.18
C LEU A 391 -8.71 -1.82 5.66
N LEU A 392 -9.61 -2.46 4.91
CA LEU A 392 -10.09 -3.80 5.19
C LEU A 392 -8.93 -4.81 5.14
N SER A 393 -8.16 -4.82 4.06
CA SER A 393 -7.04 -5.76 3.90
C SER A 393 -5.96 -5.58 4.97
N ALA A 394 -5.65 -4.33 5.34
CA ALA A 394 -4.67 -4.05 6.40
C ALA A 394 -5.14 -4.60 7.75
N VAL A 395 -6.39 -4.39 8.12
CA VAL A 395 -6.97 -4.92 9.37
C VAL A 395 -7.06 -6.44 9.33
N TYR A 396 -7.54 -7.00 8.21
CA TYR A 396 -7.68 -8.45 8.04
C TYR A 396 -6.33 -9.17 8.10
N ALA A 397 -5.29 -8.63 7.43
CA ALA A 397 -3.94 -9.20 7.49
C ALA A 397 -3.39 -9.22 8.93
N GLY A 398 -3.59 -8.15 9.71
CA GLY A 398 -3.22 -8.12 11.12
C GLY A 398 -4.01 -9.12 11.98
N MET A 399 -5.33 -9.26 11.71
CA MET A 399 -6.19 -10.25 12.38
C MET A 399 -5.75 -11.69 12.07
N THR A 400 -5.27 -11.94 10.86
CA THR A 400 -4.78 -13.26 10.43
C THR A 400 -3.38 -13.53 10.98
N ALA A 401 -2.48 -12.55 10.88
CA ALA A 401 -1.10 -12.69 11.35
C ALA A 401 -1.03 -12.98 12.85
N GLY A 402 -1.80 -12.26 13.68
CA GLY A 402 -1.70 -12.38 15.14
C GLY A 402 -1.81 -13.80 15.67
N PRO A 403 -2.93 -14.53 15.43
CA PRO A 403 -3.08 -15.92 15.87
C PRO A 403 -2.03 -16.87 15.26
N ASN A 404 -1.65 -16.68 13.99
CA ASN A 404 -0.69 -17.52 13.31
C ASN A 404 0.74 -17.33 13.86
N VAL A 405 1.13 -16.09 14.16
CA VAL A 405 2.37 -15.79 14.88
C VAL A 405 2.40 -16.48 16.25
N ALA A 406 1.29 -16.40 17.00
CA ALA A 406 1.17 -17.05 18.30
C ALA A 406 1.25 -18.59 18.18
N ASN A 407 0.59 -19.18 17.18
CA ASN A 407 0.66 -20.62 16.90
C ASN A 407 2.09 -21.05 16.54
N TYR A 408 2.77 -20.29 15.67
CA TYR A 408 4.16 -20.51 15.33
C TYR A 408 5.05 -20.48 16.58
N ALA A 409 4.95 -19.41 17.38
CA ALA A 409 5.75 -19.24 18.60
C ALA A 409 5.47 -20.33 19.66
N ASN A 410 4.23 -20.82 19.77
CA ASN A 410 3.88 -21.94 20.65
C ASN A 410 4.46 -23.28 20.17
N GLY A 411 4.68 -23.43 18.85
CA GLY A 411 5.26 -24.64 18.25
C GLY A 411 6.79 -24.67 18.27
N LEU A 412 7.45 -23.59 18.71
CA LEU A 412 8.92 -23.57 18.80
C LEU A 412 9.41 -24.44 19.94
N GLU A 413 10.37 -25.30 19.65
CA GLU A 413 11.15 -25.97 20.68
C GLU A 413 12.02 -24.95 21.44
N PRO A 414 12.20 -25.09 22.75
CA PRO A 414 13.05 -24.23 23.54
C PRO A 414 14.51 -24.33 23.06
N THR A 415 14.93 -23.44 22.20
CA THR A 415 16.30 -23.36 21.70
C THR A 415 16.93 -22.08 22.23
N GLU A 416 18.09 -22.18 22.84
CA GLU A 416 18.86 -21.03 23.26
C GLU A 416 19.67 -20.50 22.06
N ILE A 417 19.37 -19.28 21.64
CA ILE A 417 20.16 -18.59 20.61
C ILE A 417 21.33 -17.89 21.30
N PRO A 418 22.58 -18.17 20.91
CA PRO A 418 23.75 -17.54 21.52
C PRO A 418 23.69 -16.00 21.43
N SER A 419 24.04 -15.30 22.50
CA SER A 419 24.08 -13.81 22.49
C SER A 419 24.99 -13.27 21.40
N SER A 420 26.04 -13.97 21.06
CA SER A 420 26.97 -13.61 19.97
C SER A 420 26.30 -13.44 18.60
N VAL A 421 25.16 -14.11 18.36
CA VAL A 421 24.37 -13.92 17.11
C VAL A 421 23.77 -12.52 17.06
N TYR A 422 23.21 -12.05 18.16
CA TYR A 422 22.65 -10.71 18.30
C TYR A 422 23.72 -9.63 18.30
N ASP A 423 24.84 -9.88 19.00
CA ASP A 423 25.98 -8.96 19.04
C ASP A 423 26.59 -8.79 17.65
N ALA A 424 26.71 -9.86 16.87
CA ALA A 424 27.17 -9.82 15.49
C ALA A 424 26.24 -8.98 14.60
N ALA A 425 24.93 -9.13 14.72
CA ALA A 425 23.95 -8.37 13.96
C ALA A 425 23.99 -6.86 14.28
N VAL A 426 24.13 -6.49 15.56
CA VAL A 426 24.33 -5.09 15.97
C VAL A 426 25.64 -4.53 15.43
N LYS A 427 26.73 -5.31 15.50
CA LYS A 427 28.02 -4.90 14.96
C LYS A 427 27.99 -4.66 13.45
N GLU A 428 27.30 -5.53 12.70
CA GLU A 428 27.11 -5.37 11.26
C GLU A 428 26.32 -4.09 10.95
N ALA A 429 25.17 -3.87 11.63
CA ALA A 429 24.36 -2.66 11.46
C ALA A 429 25.15 -1.39 11.78
N SER A 430 25.95 -1.41 12.87
CA SER A 430 26.80 -0.28 13.26
C SER A 430 27.93 -0.04 12.25
N ALA A 431 28.50 -1.09 11.67
CA ALA A 431 29.54 -0.98 10.64
C ALA A 431 28.98 -0.40 9.33
N GLU A 432 27.78 -0.84 8.91
CA GLU A 432 27.06 -0.27 7.76
C GLU A 432 26.77 1.22 7.97
N PHE A 433 26.27 1.60 9.13
CA PHE A 433 26.01 2.99 9.49
C PHE A 433 27.28 3.85 9.45
N ASN A 434 28.38 3.40 10.07
CA ASN A 434 29.64 4.13 10.09
C ASN A 434 30.24 4.26 8.68
N SER A 435 30.08 3.23 7.83
CA SER A 435 30.47 3.30 6.42
C SER A 435 29.68 4.38 5.68
N MET A 436 28.36 4.47 5.91
CA MET A 436 27.55 5.52 5.31
C MET A 436 27.91 6.91 5.83
N LEU A 437 28.18 7.08 7.13
CA LEU A 437 28.63 8.35 7.70
C LEU A 437 29.95 8.85 7.10
N SER A 438 30.78 7.94 6.62
CA SER A 438 32.09 8.28 6.02
C SER A 438 32.01 8.63 4.53
N LEU A 439 30.82 8.55 3.91
CA LEU A 439 30.66 8.89 2.50
C LEU A 439 30.92 10.39 2.28
N ASP A 440 31.86 10.70 1.38
CA ASP A 440 32.32 12.07 1.06
C ASP A 440 32.23 12.41 -0.43
N GLY A 441 31.40 11.67 -1.17
CA GLY A 441 31.17 11.88 -2.60
C GLY A 441 30.49 13.21 -2.92
N THR A 442 30.18 13.40 -4.19
CA THR A 442 29.60 14.66 -4.74
C THR A 442 28.11 14.58 -5.00
N GLU A 443 27.51 13.38 -4.93
CA GLU A 443 26.07 13.18 -5.17
C GLU A 443 25.25 13.52 -3.92
N ASN A 444 24.06 14.08 -4.14
CA ASN A 444 23.12 14.34 -3.07
C ASN A 444 21.99 13.29 -3.08
N ALA A 445 21.76 12.60 -1.95
CA ALA A 445 20.79 11.53 -1.84
C ALA A 445 19.35 11.96 -2.20
N TYR A 446 18.94 13.17 -1.86
CA TYR A 446 17.60 13.68 -2.15
C TYR A 446 17.42 14.01 -3.63
N VAL A 447 18.47 14.55 -4.29
CA VAL A 447 18.46 14.81 -5.74
C VAL A 447 18.42 13.47 -6.48
N LEU A 448 19.26 12.53 -6.08
CA LEU A 448 19.29 11.18 -6.65
C LEU A 448 17.93 10.48 -6.55
N HIS A 449 17.28 10.59 -5.39
CA HIS A 449 15.92 10.07 -5.18
C HIS A 449 14.88 10.74 -6.08
N GLN A 450 14.93 12.07 -6.25
CA GLN A 450 14.01 12.78 -7.14
C GLN A 450 14.16 12.34 -8.59
N GLU A 451 15.38 12.19 -9.07
CA GLU A 451 15.67 11.75 -10.44
C GLU A 451 15.20 10.31 -10.67
N MET A 452 15.49 9.39 -9.73
CA MET A 452 15.00 8.02 -9.78
C MET A 452 13.45 7.99 -9.75
N GLY A 453 12.83 8.77 -8.88
CA GLY A 453 11.37 8.88 -8.79
C GLY A 453 10.72 9.37 -10.08
N GLN A 454 11.33 10.33 -10.78
CA GLN A 454 10.88 10.81 -12.09
C GLN A 454 11.01 9.70 -13.15
N LEU A 455 12.14 9.00 -13.18
CA LEU A 455 12.37 7.88 -14.10
C LEU A 455 11.33 6.78 -13.88
N MET A 456 11.12 6.35 -12.64
CA MET A 456 10.15 5.32 -12.28
C MET A 456 8.72 5.75 -12.61
N THR A 457 8.35 6.98 -12.29
CA THR A 457 7.00 7.52 -12.60
C THR A 457 6.75 7.56 -14.10
N LYS A 458 7.74 7.96 -14.89
CA LYS A 458 7.62 8.06 -16.35
C LYS A 458 7.46 6.70 -17.03
N ASN A 459 8.30 5.72 -16.65
CA ASN A 459 8.46 4.49 -17.43
C ASN A 459 7.79 3.25 -16.80
N VAL A 460 7.46 3.30 -15.49
CA VAL A 460 7.07 2.10 -14.72
C VAL A 460 5.68 2.26 -14.06
N THR A 461 4.88 3.26 -14.46
CA THR A 461 3.55 3.49 -13.89
C THR A 461 2.42 3.15 -14.89
N VAL A 462 1.77 4.15 -15.50
CA VAL A 462 0.49 4.00 -16.21
C VAL A 462 0.63 3.21 -17.52
N VAL A 463 1.56 3.63 -18.38
CA VAL A 463 1.82 3.02 -19.67
C VAL A 463 3.28 2.59 -19.71
N ARG A 464 3.52 1.34 -20.03
CA ARG A 464 4.82 0.69 -20.02
C ARG A 464 5.14 0.13 -21.41
N ASN A 465 6.42 0.07 -21.75
CA ASN A 465 6.88 -0.66 -22.93
C ASN A 465 8.24 -1.30 -22.66
N ASN A 466 8.53 -2.40 -23.37
CA ASN A 466 9.73 -3.19 -23.09
C ASN A 466 11.03 -2.41 -23.29
N ALA A 467 11.11 -1.56 -24.31
CA ALA A 467 12.32 -0.77 -24.56
C ALA A 467 12.60 0.23 -23.44
N ALA A 468 11.58 0.95 -22.97
CA ALA A 468 11.72 1.89 -21.86
C ALA A 468 12.02 1.17 -20.52
N LEU A 469 11.39 0.01 -20.26
CA LEU A 469 11.66 -0.78 -19.06
C LEU A 469 13.08 -1.35 -19.04
N ALA A 470 13.59 -1.89 -20.17
CA ALA A 470 14.95 -2.37 -20.29
C ALA A 470 15.96 -1.24 -20.03
N LYS A 471 15.75 -0.07 -20.66
CA LYS A 471 16.58 1.11 -20.43
C LYS A 471 16.51 1.58 -18.98
N THR A 472 15.33 1.52 -18.35
CA THR A 472 15.17 1.89 -16.93
C THR A 472 16.00 0.98 -16.02
N LEU A 473 16.09 -0.32 -16.31
CA LEU A 473 16.97 -1.23 -15.56
C LEU A 473 18.45 -0.84 -15.70
N GLU A 474 18.91 -0.50 -16.91
CA GLU A 474 20.27 0.00 -17.14
C GLU A 474 20.54 1.31 -16.35
N GLU A 475 19.57 2.24 -16.37
CA GLU A 475 19.67 3.48 -15.60
C GLU A 475 19.66 3.23 -14.08
N LEU A 476 18.93 2.23 -13.57
CA LEU A 476 18.96 1.85 -12.16
C LEU A 476 20.32 1.30 -11.72
N GLU A 477 21.08 0.63 -12.60
CA GLU A 477 22.47 0.28 -12.31
C GLU A 477 23.36 1.53 -12.20
N VAL A 478 23.12 2.55 -13.05
CA VAL A 478 23.81 3.85 -12.93
C VAL A 478 23.44 4.55 -11.61
N PHE A 479 22.16 4.52 -11.19
CA PHE A 479 21.76 5.05 -9.88
C PHE A 479 22.46 4.34 -8.73
N GLU A 480 22.67 3.05 -8.83
CA GLU A 480 23.42 2.29 -7.82
C GLU A 480 24.90 2.70 -7.75
N GLU A 481 25.55 2.93 -8.88
CA GLU A 481 26.94 3.46 -8.89
C GLU A 481 26.99 4.89 -8.34
N ARG A 482 26.05 5.75 -8.72
CA ARG A 482 25.93 7.11 -8.18
C ARG A 482 25.65 7.12 -6.68
N PHE A 483 24.86 6.16 -6.18
CA PHE A 483 24.62 5.98 -4.75
C PHE A 483 25.91 5.78 -3.95
N LYS A 484 26.91 5.07 -4.50
CA LYS A 484 28.22 4.90 -3.86
C LYS A 484 29.03 6.19 -3.77
N ASN A 485 28.69 7.19 -4.60
CA ASN A 485 29.31 8.52 -4.64
C ASN A 485 28.49 9.60 -3.88
N ILE A 486 27.59 9.19 -2.99
CA ILE A 486 26.84 10.14 -2.15
C ILE A 486 27.80 10.83 -1.17
N GLY A 487 27.62 12.15 -1.00
CA GLY A 487 28.26 12.92 0.05
C GLY A 487 27.30 13.13 1.22
N VAL A 488 27.68 12.64 2.40
CA VAL A 488 26.93 12.84 3.63
C VAL A 488 27.48 14.09 4.35
N GLN A 489 26.70 15.16 4.36
CA GLN A 489 27.12 16.43 4.96
C GLN A 489 26.91 16.46 6.47
N ASP A 490 25.76 15.95 6.94
CA ASP A 490 25.49 15.82 8.36
C ASP A 490 26.06 14.51 8.90
N ARG A 491 27.10 14.60 9.70
CA ARG A 491 27.79 13.47 10.33
C ARG A 491 27.50 13.35 11.82
N ALA A 492 26.47 14.06 12.31
CA ALA A 492 26.07 13.97 13.70
C ALA A 492 25.56 12.55 14.03
N THR A 493 25.85 12.11 15.25
CA THR A 493 25.34 10.85 15.81
C THR A 493 24.18 11.09 16.76
N TRP A 494 23.36 12.11 16.45
CA TRP A 494 22.17 12.49 17.19
C TRP A 494 21.11 13.03 16.23
N SER A 495 19.93 12.40 16.18
CA SER A 495 18.76 12.81 15.38
C SER A 495 19.09 13.11 13.90
N ASN A 496 19.91 12.27 13.29
CA ASN A 496 20.39 12.46 11.92
C ASN A 496 19.45 11.79 10.90
N GLU A 497 18.48 12.56 10.40
CA GLU A 497 17.53 12.08 9.37
C GLU A 497 18.22 11.84 8.01
N ASN A 498 19.30 12.56 7.70
CA ASN A 498 20.01 12.43 6.42
C ASN A 498 20.56 11.01 6.24
N ILE A 499 21.23 10.46 7.26
CA ILE A 499 21.81 9.13 7.19
C ILE A 499 20.74 8.04 7.15
N SER A 500 19.61 8.22 7.88
CA SER A 500 18.47 7.31 7.80
C SER A 500 17.87 7.30 6.40
N PHE A 501 17.77 8.47 5.75
CA PHE A 501 17.31 8.56 4.37
C PHE A 501 18.27 7.89 3.37
N VAL A 502 19.58 8.05 3.54
CA VAL A 502 20.60 7.35 2.71
C VAL A 502 20.41 5.84 2.80
N ARG A 503 20.20 5.29 4.02
CA ARG A 503 19.91 3.86 4.19
C ARG A 503 18.62 3.43 3.49
N GLN A 504 17.56 4.22 3.63
CA GLN A 504 16.27 3.94 2.98
C GLN A 504 16.36 4.03 1.45
N MET A 505 17.15 4.96 0.92
CA MET A 505 17.39 5.11 -0.53
C MET A 505 17.99 3.84 -1.13
N ARG A 506 18.88 3.13 -0.41
CA ARG A 506 19.40 1.84 -0.84
C ARG A 506 18.28 0.83 -1.06
N GLY A 507 17.35 0.72 -0.10
CA GLY A 507 16.17 -0.17 -0.22
C GLY A 507 15.24 0.24 -1.37
N MET A 508 15.08 1.53 -1.63
CA MET A 508 14.27 2.01 -2.75
C MET A 508 14.87 1.61 -4.11
N ILE A 509 16.19 1.64 -4.27
CA ILE A 509 16.87 1.16 -5.50
C ILE A 509 16.61 -0.34 -5.70
N ASP A 510 16.71 -1.15 -4.65
CA ASP A 510 16.46 -2.58 -4.72
C ASP A 510 15.01 -2.87 -5.18
N LEU A 511 14.02 -2.22 -4.58
CA LEU A 511 12.62 -2.40 -4.98
C LEU A 511 12.33 -1.83 -6.38
N ALA A 512 12.99 -0.75 -6.79
CA ALA A 512 12.88 -0.22 -8.14
C ALA A 512 13.32 -1.26 -9.19
N LYS A 513 14.42 -1.98 -8.93
CA LYS A 513 14.87 -3.10 -9.78
C LYS A 513 13.87 -4.25 -9.81
N VAL A 514 13.32 -4.64 -8.65
CA VAL A 514 12.29 -5.70 -8.55
C VAL A 514 11.05 -5.33 -9.38
N ILE A 515 10.51 -4.14 -9.18
CA ILE A 515 9.30 -3.63 -9.85
C ILE A 515 9.53 -3.56 -11.37
N THR A 516 10.65 -2.99 -11.79
CA THR A 516 10.97 -2.80 -13.22
C THR A 516 11.23 -4.13 -13.92
N LYS A 517 11.96 -5.05 -13.29
CA LYS A 517 12.25 -6.38 -13.84
C LYS A 517 10.96 -7.21 -13.97
N GLY A 518 10.10 -7.22 -12.96
CA GLY A 518 8.79 -7.87 -13.03
C GLY A 518 7.93 -7.30 -14.16
N ALA A 519 7.91 -5.97 -14.29
CA ALA A 519 7.18 -5.30 -15.38
C ALA A 519 7.75 -5.62 -16.76
N LEU A 520 9.07 -5.72 -16.92
CA LEU A 520 9.72 -6.05 -18.19
C LEU A 520 9.39 -7.48 -18.65
N GLU A 521 9.48 -8.45 -17.73
CA GLU A 521 9.25 -9.86 -18.08
C GLU A 521 7.77 -10.16 -18.36
N ARG A 522 6.83 -9.53 -17.68
CA ARG A 522 5.38 -9.77 -17.83
C ARG A 522 4.86 -9.17 -19.14
N ASN A 523 4.74 -9.99 -20.17
CA ASN A 523 4.30 -9.59 -21.51
C ASN A 523 2.78 -9.80 -21.69
N GLU A 524 1.99 -9.08 -20.94
CA GLU A 524 0.53 -8.98 -21.03
C GLU A 524 0.07 -7.60 -20.54
N SER A 525 -1.22 -7.33 -20.60
CA SER A 525 -1.87 -6.23 -19.87
C SER A 525 -2.90 -6.79 -18.91
N ARG A 526 -2.73 -6.50 -17.60
CA ARG A 526 -3.59 -7.00 -16.51
C ARG A 526 -3.69 -5.95 -15.41
N GLY A 527 -4.90 -5.54 -15.07
CA GLY A 527 -5.14 -4.56 -14.02
C GLY A 527 -4.33 -3.27 -14.21
N SER A 528 -3.50 -2.92 -13.23
CA SER A 528 -2.63 -1.72 -13.28
C SER A 528 -1.41 -1.88 -14.19
N HIS A 529 -1.06 -3.08 -14.61
CA HIS A 529 0.03 -3.35 -15.54
C HIS A 529 -0.47 -3.26 -16.98
N TYR A 530 -0.08 -2.23 -17.72
CA TYR A 530 -0.51 -1.99 -19.10
C TYR A 530 0.66 -1.77 -20.05
N LYS A 531 0.74 -2.62 -21.07
CA LYS A 531 1.70 -2.54 -22.18
C LYS A 531 0.96 -2.48 -23.51
N PRO A 532 1.01 -1.39 -24.29
CA PRO A 532 0.40 -1.33 -25.62
C PRO A 532 0.93 -2.39 -26.58
N GLU A 533 2.16 -2.88 -26.40
CA GLU A 533 2.77 -3.98 -27.17
C GLU A 533 2.06 -5.33 -26.92
N PHE A 534 1.46 -5.49 -25.73
CA PHE A 534 0.71 -6.68 -25.29
C PHE A 534 -0.61 -6.25 -24.66
N PRO A 535 -1.57 -5.75 -25.44
CA PRO A 535 -2.76 -5.05 -24.91
C PRO A 535 -3.78 -5.97 -24.24
N LYS A 536 -3.65 -7.29 -24.42
CA LYS A 536 -4.59 -8.30 -23.89
C LYS A 536 -4.01 -9.00 -22.67
N ARG A 537 -4.91 -9.43 -21.78
CA ARG A 537 -4.62 -10.38 -20.71
C ARG A 537 -4.32 -11.75 -21.31
N ASP A 538 -3.32 -12.44 -20.76
CA ASP A 538 -2.91 -13.78 -21.18
C ASP A 538 -2.91 -14.73 -19.98
N ASP A 539 -4.06 -15.37 -19.73
CA ASP A 539 -4.21 -16.29 -18.61
C ASP A 539 -3.40 -17.59 -18.78
N ALA A 540 -3.11 -17.98 -20.02
CA ALA A 540 -2.37 -19.23 -20.27
C ALA A 540 -0.92 -19.13 -19.79
N ASN A 541 -0.28 -17.97 -19.96
CA ASN A 541 1.11 -17.76 -19.62
C ASN A 541 1.31 -16.97 -18.31
N TRP A 542 0.40 -16.03 -18.00
CA TRP A 542 0.63 -14.98 -16.99
C TRP A 542 -0.38 -14.96 -15.83
N LEU A 543 -1.32 -15.92 -15.73
CA LEU A 543 -2.12 -16.06 -14.51
C LEU A 543 -1.26 -16.68 -13.39
N LYS A 544 -0.22 -15.95 -13.02
CA LYS A 544 0.83 -16.39 -12.08
C LYS A 544 1.29 -15.23 -11.21
N THR A 545 1.55 -15.52 -9.96
CA THR A 545 2.27 -14.63 -9.05
C THR A 545 3.74 -14.55 -9.47
N THR A 546 4.23 -13.37 -9.75
CA THR A 546 5.67 -13.12 -9.93
C THR A 546 6.37 -13.20 -8.59
N MET A 547 7.42 -14.01 -8.48
CA MET A 547 8.24 -14.18 -7.29
C MET A 547 9.64 -13.66 -7.57
N ALA A 548 10.08 -12.64 -6.84
CA ALA A 548 11.43 -12.12 -6.93
C ALA A 548 12.23 -12.54 -5.69
N GLN A 549 13.38 -13.15 -5.91
CA GLN A 549 14.39 -13.42 -4.87
C GLN A 549 15.66 -12.62 -5.16
N TYR A 550 16.27 -12.10 -4.10
CA TYR A 550 17.53 -11.39 -4.23
C TYR A 550 18.66 -12.35 -4.62
N ASN A 551 19.35 -12.01 -5.70
CA ASN A 551 20.52 -12.74 -6.16
C ASN A 551 21.80 -11.91 -5.88
N PRO A 552 22.64 -12.32 -4.92
CA PRO A 552 23.86 -11.59 -4.59
C PRO A 552 24.89 -11.52 -5.75
N GLN A 553 24.86 -12.48 -6.68
CA GLN A 553 25.80 -12.52 -7.80
C GLN A 553 25.52 -11.45 -8.85
N THR A 554 24.24 -11.15 -9.08
CA THR A 554 23.80 -10.12 -10.03
C THR A 554 23.39 -8.83 -9.33
N ASN A 555 23.40 -8.80 -7.99
CA ASN A 555 22.93 -7.70 -7.16
C ASN A 555 21.54 -7.18 -7.59
N GLY A 556 20.64 -8.11 -7.90
CA GLY A 556 19.31 -7.81 -8.41
C GLY A 556 18.33 -8.96 -8.26
N PRO A 557 17.12 -8.85 -8.81
CA PRO A 557 16.09 -9.88 -8.70
C PRO A 557 16.32 -11.04 -9.67
N SER A 558 16.21 -12.28 -9.14
CA SER A 558 15.91 -13.49 -9.92
C SER A 558 14.43 -13.76 -9.83
N LEU A 559 13.76 -13.89 -11.00
CA LEU A 559 12.33 -14.11 -11.06
C LEU A 559 11.96 -15.59 -11.22
N SER A 560 10.90 -15.98 -10.56
CA SER A 560 10.17 -17.24 -10.75
C SER A 560 8.68 -16.98 -10.68
N TYR A 561 7.86 -17.99 -10.97
CA TYR A 561 6.41 -17.83 -11.07
C TYR A 561 5.69 -18.93 -10.29
N GLN A 562 4.64 -18.55 -9.56
CA GLN A 562 3.78 -19.45 -8.80
C GLN A 562 2.36 -19.37 -9.34
N ASP A 563 1.69 -20.49 -9.48
CA ASP A 563 0.28 -20.52 -9.88
C ASP A 563 -0.61 -19.84 -8.85
N VAL A 564 -1.65 -19.16 -9.34
CA VAL A 564 -2.66 -18.50 -8.50
C VAL A 564 -3.78 -19.49 -8.20
N ASP A 565 -4.23 -19.54 -6.95
CA ASP A 565 -5.40 -20.32 -6.56
C ASP A 565 -6.69 -19.66 -7.09
N ILE A 566 -7.27 -20.26 -8.12
CA ILE A 566 -8.51 -19.86 -8.77
C ILE A 566 -9.64 -20.90 -8.56
N SER A 567 -9.62 -21.60 -7.44
CA SER A 567 -10.52 -22.74 -7.18
C SER A 567 -11.99 -22.35 -7.03
N LEU A 568 -12.30 -21.08 -6.73
CA LEU A 568 -13.66 -20.63 -6.44
C LEU A 568 -14.37 -19.99 -7.63
N ILE A 569 -13.68 -19.13 -8.40
CA ILE A 569 -14.23 -18.45 -9.57
C ILE A 569 -13.26 -18.55 -10.73
N LYS A 570 -13.74 -19.03 -11.89
CA LYS A 570 -12.92 -19.07 -13.10
C LYS A 570 -12.70 -17.67 -13.67
N PRO A 571 -11.51 -17.36 -14.20
CA PRO A 571 -11.25 -16.11 -14.90
C PRO A 571 -12.23 -15.90 -16.06
N ARG A 572 -12.73 -14.67 -16.17
CA ARG A 572 -13.57 -14.18 -17.26
C ARG A 572 -13.09 -12.84 -17.76
N GLU A 573 -13.52 -12.40 -18.91
CA GLU A 573 -13.14 -11.11 -19.49
C GLU A 573 -13.64 -9.96 -18.59
N ARG A 574 -12.80 -8.94 -18.40
CA ARG A 574 -13.17 -7.72 -17.70
C ARG A 574 -13.79 -6.72 -18.68
N ASP A 575 -15.10 -6.57 -18.63
CA ASP A 575 -15.85 -5.60 -19.43
C ASP A 575 -16.67 -4.68 -18.52
N TYR A 576 -16.23 -3.42 -18.39
CA TYR A 576 -16.91 -2.39 -17.62
C TYR A 576 -17.81 -1.47 -18.47
N THR A 577 -17.99 -1.78 -19.76
CA THR A 577 -19.01 -1.13 -20.60
C THR A 577 -20.40 -1.62 -20.25
N LYS A 578 -20.50 -2.81 -19.64
CA LYS A 578 -21.73 -3.46 -19.19
C LYS A 578 -21.76 -3.60 -17.67
N ALA A 579 -22.97 -3.69 -17.10
CA ALA A 579 -23.14 -3.99 -15.68
C ALA A 579 -22.67 -5.42 -15.37
N HIS A 580 -21.80 -5.59 -14.39
CA HIS A 580 -21.30 -6.87 -13.91
C HIS A 580 -22.45 -7.66 -13.25
N GLY A 581 -22.55 -8.98 -13.48
CA GLY A 581 -23.55 -9.86 -12.87
C GLY A 581 -24.92 -9.92 -13.57
N LYS A 582 -25.09 -9.22 -14.70
CA LYS A 582 -26.23 -9.48 -15.61
C LYS A 582 -25.73 -10.30 -16.80
N GLU A 583 -25.72 -11.61 -16.65
CA GLU A 583 -25.81 -12.48 -17.84
C GLU A 583 -27.13 -12.17 -18.55
N ALA A 584 -27.04 -11.93 -19.86
CA ALA A 584 -28.16 -11.67 -20.73
C ALA A 584 -29.03 -12.92 -20.90
#